data_10040642d28ea8c256f2fb0c54e42f73
#
_entry.id   10040642d28ea8c256f2fb0c54e42f73
#
_cell.length_a   1.000
_cell.length_b   1.000
_cell.length_c   1.000
_cell.angle_alpha   90.00
_cell.angle_beta   90.00
_cell.angle_gamma   90.00
#
_symmetry.space_group_name_H-M   'P 1'
#
loop_
_entity.id
_entity.type
_entity.pdbx_description
1 polymer ?
#
loop_
_entity_poly.entity_id
_entity_poly.type
_entity_poly.pdbx_seq_one_letter_code
_entity_poly.pdbx_strand_id
1 'polypeptide(L)'
;TQKIGALDWEKEKPYYEEIIRLYDEYAETTDEAKRAELTTKINEASIEAAKYSTVEDFFVLLDGIGATGVNAFTSYDMTCYHNSFPAANMYKWLTIFSDRLIDPVFRTFQAELENVFEEYNMYEDNPSTHVRKTLMSTIFAGHSYERDVIGLPEHLKNPRLSKLIDFYNTWYVPNNMALIIVGDFDTEATKPMIEETFGRLEYKELPARPTYTKTSFTGNPKHKFKMGYYPMVIWAYDGVNMTHEDLLPLQFVASLLNNS
;
A
#
# COMPACT_ATOMS: atom_id res chain seq x y z
N THR A 1 14.50 16.35 14.33
CA THR A 1 14.47 14.86 14.19
C THR A 1 15.18 14.50 12.91
N GLN A 2 16.20 13.65 13.00
CA GLN A 2 16.90 13.16 11.83
C GLN A 2 15.99 12.14 11.13
N LYS A 3 15.70 12.34 9.84
CA LYS A 3 14.87 11.39 9.07
C LYS A 3 15.60 10.07 8.90
N ILE A 4 14.90 8.95 9.00
CA ILE A 4 15.49 7.62 8.74
C ILE A 4 16.11 7.63 7.34
N GLY A 5 17.35 7.15 7.24
CA GLY A 5 18.11 7.12 6.00
C GLY A 5 18.76 8.45 5.59
N ALA A 6 18.56 9.55 6.30
CA ALA A 6 19.25 10.81 5.99
C ALA A 6 20.60 10.89 6.73
N LEU A 7 21.68 11.03 5.98
CA LEU A 7 23.01 11.38 6.49
C LEU A 7 23.12 12.89 6.74
N ASP A 8 22.58 13.68 5.82
CA ASP A 8 22.53 15.15 5.90
C ASP A 8 21.25 15.64 5.19
N TRP A 9 20.16 15.75 5.94
CA TRP A 9 18.86 16.14 5.38
C TRP A 9 18.84 17.54 4.78
N GLU A 10 19.57 18.49 5.35
CA GLU A 10 19.58 19.86 4.83
C GLU A 10 20.21 19.93 3.43
N LYS A 11 21.15 19.04 3.13
CA LYS A 11 21.74 18.92 1.79
C LYS A 11 20.94 18.02 0.85
N GLU A 12 20.27 16.99 1.38
CA GLU A 12 19.41 16.09 0.59
C GLU A 12 18.12 16.78 0.11
N LYS A 13 17.49 17.54 1.01
CA LYS A 13 16.17 18.13 0.81
C LYS A 13 15.97 18.88 -0.50
N PRO A 14 16.87 19.78 -0.97
CA PRO A 14 16.68 20.47 -2.23
C PRO A 14 16.57 19.53 -3.45
N TYR A 15 17.34 18.46 -3.46
CA TYR A 15 17.28 17.45 -4.53
C TYR A 15 15.99 16.64 -4.46
N TYR A 16 15.54 16.29 -3.25
CA TYR A 16 14.28 15.58 -3.06
C TYR A 16 13.07 16.42 -3.51
N GLU A 17 13.03 17.71 -3.18
CA GLU A 17 12.00 18.65 -3.67
C GLU A 17 12.03 18.79 -5.20
N GLU A 18 13.23 18.83 -5.80
CA GLU A 18 13.38 18.85 -7.25
C GLU A 18 12.89 17.57 -7.90
N ILE A 19 13.14 16.39 -7.32
CA ILE A 19 12.64 15.11 -7.80
C ILE A 19 11.10 15.10 -7.80
N ILE A 20 10.46 15.59 -6.74
CA ILE A 20 8.99 15.69 -6.68
C ILE A 20 8.47 16.55 -7.84
N ARG A 21 9.05 17.73 -8.04
CA ARG A 21 8.66 18.66 -9.10
C ARG A 21 8.82 18.04 -10.49
N LEU A 22 9.92 17.35 -10.73
CA LEU A 22 10.20 16.70 -12.01
C LEU A 22 9.23 15.56 -12.31
N TYR A 23 8.81 14.79 -11.32
CA TYR A 23 7.77 13.76 -11.50
C TYR A 23 6.40 14.39 -11.82
N ASP A 24 6.05 15.51 -11.22
CA ASP A 24 4.81 16.20 -11.54
C ASP A 24 4.83 16.74 -12.97
N GLU A 25 5.94 17.33 -13.42
CA GLU A 25 6.12 17.74 -14.82
C GLU A 25 6.06 16.56 -15.79
N TYR A 26 6.68 15.42 -15.42
CA TYR A 26 6.65 14.20 -16.22
C TYR A 26 5.22 13.70 -16.44
N ALA A 27 4.40 13.73 -15.40
CA ALA A 27 3.02 13.30 -15.47
C ALA A 27 2.09 14.24 -16.28
N GLU A 28 2.48 15.50 -16.45
CA GLU A 28 1.71 16.50 -17.21
C GLU A 28 2.00 16.49 -18.71
N THR A 29 3.10 15.89 -19.15
CA THR A 29 3.45 15.84 -20.57
C THR A 29 3.24 14.47 -21.18
N THR A 30 2.81 14.46 -22.46
CA THR A 30 2.75 13.25 -23.30
C THR A 30 3.82 13.22 -24.36
N ASP A 31 4.66 14.27 -24.45
CA ASP A 31 5.77 14.37 -25.38
C ASP A 31 6.92 13.43 -24.95
N GLU A 32 7.20 12.43 -25.75
CA GLU A 32 8.22 11.41 -25.44
C GLU A 32 9.62 11.97 -25.31
N ALA A 33 10.01 13.00 -26.11
CA ALA A 33 11.31 13.63 -26.01
C ALA A 33 11.43 14.39 -24.69
N LYS A 34 10.38 15.11 -24.30
CA LYS A 34 10.31 15.81 -23.03
C LYS A 34 10.34 14.83 -21.84
N ARG A 35 9.63 13.70 -21.91
CA ARG A 35 9.69 12.65 -20.88
C ARG A 35 11.08 12.06 -20.74
N ALA A 36 11.79 11.78 -21.82
CA ALA A 36 13.15 11.28 -21.78
C ALA A 36 14.11 12.28 -21.12
N GLU A 37 13.96 13.59 -21.44
CA GLU A 37 14.71 14.65 -20.76
C GLU A 37 14.44 14.70 -19.26
N LEU A 38 13.15 14.63 -18.85
CA LEU A 38 12.75 14.66 -17.45
C LEU A 38 13.26 13.43 -16.69
N THR A 39 13.21 12.24 -17.29
CA THR A 39 13.78 11.02 -16.70
C THR A 39 15.28 11.19 -16.44
N THR A 40 16.01 11.78 -17.37
CA THR A 40 17.44 12.05 -17.19
C THR A 40 17.68 12.99 -15.99
N LYS A 41 16.90 14.07 -15.90
CA LYS A 41 17.00 15.03 -14.76
C LYS A 41 16.62 14.40 -13.42
N ILE A 42 15.57 13.54 -13.39
CA ILE A 42 15.19 12.78 -12.19
C ILE A 42 16.35 11.90 -11.73
N ASN A 43 16.98 11.18 -12.66
CA ASN A 43 18.12 10.33 -12.34
C ASN A 43 19.32 11.13 -11.82
N GLU A 44 19.65 12.26 -12.45
CA GLU A 44 20.72 13.15 -11.99
C GLU A 44 20.46 13.67 -10.58
N ALA A 45 19.26 14.18 -10.32
CA ALA A 45 18.85 14.66 -8.99
C ALA A 45 18.87 13.53 -7.93
N SER A 46 18.47 12.32 -8.32
CA SER A 46 18.48 11.14 -7.44
C SER A 46 19.91 10.72 -7.07
N ILE A 47 20.85 10.77 -8.03
CA ILE A 47 22.27 10.49 -7.78
C ILE A 47 22.87 11.53 -6.83
N GLU A 48 22.53 12.80 -6.99
CA GLU A 48 23.00 13.86 -6.08
C GLU A 48 22.42 13.69 -4.68
N ALA A 49 21.10 13.41 -4.55
CA ALA A 49 20.43 13.15 -3.27
C ALA A 49 21.06 11.96 -2.54
N ALA A 50 21.40 10.88 -3.27
CA ALA A 50 21.99 9.67 -2.71
C ALA A 50 23.35 9.87 -2.02
N LYS A 51 24.05 10.98 -2.27
CA LYS A 51 25.29 11.33 -1.56
C LYS A 51 25.05 11.70 -0.10
N TYR A 52 23.82 12.07 0.24
CA TYR A 52 23.43 12.58 1.55
C TYR A 52 22.43 11.65 2.27
N SER A 53 22.22 10.47 1.73
CA SER A 53 21.26 9.50 2.28
C SER A 53 21.72 8.06 2.09
N THR A 54 21.06 7.14 2.81
CA THR A 54 21.14 5.71 2.59
C THR A 54 19.72 5.14 2.55
N VAL A 55 19.47 4.20 1.66
CA VAL A 55 18.14 3.63 1.44
C VAL A 55 17.86 2.41 2.32
N GLU A 56 18.89 1.79 2.87
CA GLU A 56 18.79 0.53 3.63
C GLU A 56 18.69 0.70 5.16
N ASP A 57 18.83 1.91 5.69
CA ASP A 57 18.92 2.17 7.14
C ASP A 57 17.75 1.57 7.93
N PHE A 58 16.53 1.60 7.37
CA PHE A 58 15.38 1.04 8.06
C PHE A 58 15.54 -0.47 8.31
N PHE A 59 15.94 -1.23 7.31
CA PHE A 59 16.14 -2.68 7.44
C PHE A 59 17.35 -2.99 8.31
N VAL A 60 18.44 -2.23 8.20
CA VAL A 60 19.62 -2.34 9.06
C VAL A 60 19.27 -2.08 10.52
N LEU A 61 18.43 -1.07 10.81
CA LEU A 61 17.95 -0.79 12.16
C LEU A 61 17.09 -1.94 12.71
N LEU A 62 16.23 -2.52 11.88
CA LEU A 62 15.40 -3.66 12.28
C LEU A 62 16.22 -4.92 12.53
N ASP A 63 17.18 -5.22 11.67
CA ASP A 63 18.12 -6.34 11.87
C ASP A 63 18.92 -6.15 13.15
N GLY A 64 19.40 -4.93 13.42
CA GLY A 64 20.14 -4.57 14.63
C GLY A 64 19.38 -4.78 15.94
N ILE A 65 18.04 -4.80 15.90
CA ILE A 65 17.20 -5.16 17.06
C ILE A 65 16.71 -6.61 17.04
N GLY A 66 17.13 -7.41 16.04
CA GLY A 66 16.72 -8.80 15.88
C GLY A 66 15.29 -8.98 15.36
N ALA A 67 14.78 -8.03 14.58
CA ALA A 67 13.48 -8.17 13.95
C ALA A 67 13.55 -9.20 12.80
N THR A 68 12.50 -10.00 12.65
CA THR A 68 12.38 -11.04 11.63
C THR A 68 10.99 -10.99 10.97
N GLY A 69 10.85 -11.59 9.79
CA GLY A 69 9.58 -11.65 9.08
C GLY A 69 9.03 -10.26 8.73
N VAL A 70 9.92 -9.30 8.47
CA VAL A 70 9.53 -7.94 8.06
C VAL A 70 8.84 -8.01 6.72
N ASN A 71 7.56 -7.67 6.68
CA ASN A 71 6.76 -7.72 5.46
C ASN A 71 5.56 -6.76 5.57
N ALA A 72 4.84 -6.61 4.46
CA ALA A 72 3.61 -5.86 4.40
C ALA A 72 2.66 -6.46 3.35
N PHE A 73 1.38 -6.21 3.51
CA PHE A 73 0.38 -6.52 2.48
C PHE A 73 -0.66 -5.40 2.38
N THR A 74 -1.23 -5.26 1.21
CA THR A 74 -2.33 -4.33 0.95
C THR A 74 -3.57 -5.09 0.50
N SER A 75 -4.71 -4.72 1.05
CA SER A 75 -6.03 -5.17 0.61
C SER A 75 -6.87 -3.98 0.15
N TYR A 76 -8.15 -4.22 -0.16
CA TYR A 76 -9.06 -3.14 -0.56
C TYR A 76 -9.26 -2.05 0.51
N ASP A 77 -9.19 -2.44 1.80
CA ASP A 77 -9.56 -1.56 2.92
C ASP A 77 -8.41 -1.22 3.85
N MET A 78 -7.26 -1.90 3.72
CA MET A 78 -6.14 -1.69 4.63
C MET A 78 -4.79 -2.00 4.00
N THR A 79 -3.76 -1.36 4.53
CA THR A 79 -2.35 -1.79 4.41
C THR A 79 -1.88 -2.22 5.79
N CYS A 80 -1.28 -3.40 5.88
CA CYS A 80 -0.74 -3.95 7.12
C CYS A 80 0.77 -4.13 7.00
N TYR A 81 1.53 -3.56 7.93
CA TYR A 81 2.96 -3.77 8.10
C TYR A 81 3.16 -4.66 9.31
N HIS A 82 3.91 -5.73 9.17
CA HIS A 82 4.10 -6.70 10.25
C HIS A 82 5.52 -7.23 10.32
N ASN A 83 5.94 -7.58 11.50
CA ASN A 83 7.19 -8.27 11.78
C ASN A 83 7.16 -8.86 13.18
N SER A 84 8.17 -9.67 13.51
CA SER A 84 8.41 -10.16 14.85
C SER A 84 9.72 -9.55 15.37
N PHE A 85 9.81 -9.30 16.68
CA PHE A 85 11.01 -8.77 17.30
C PHE A 85 11.12 -9.24 18.77
N PRO A 86 12.32 -9.31 19.38
CA PRO A 86 12.49 -9.67 20.77
C PRO A 86 11.84 -8.63 21.72
N ALA A 87 11.05 -9.07 22.70
CA ALA A 87 10.36 -8.20 23.65
C ALA A 87 11.31 -7.22 24.38
N ALA A 88 12.56 -7.63 24.63
CA ALA A 88 13.59 -6.77 25.23
C ALA A 88 13.92 -5.53 24.39
N ASN A 89 13.60 -5.51 23.10
CA ASN A 89 13.84 -4.39 22.19
C ASN A 89 12.55 -3.57 21.91
N MET A 90 11.50 -3.71 22.73
CA MET A 90 10.19 -3.05 22.54
C MET A 90 10.34 -1.54 22.28
N TYR A 91 11.04 -0.83 23.15
CA TYR A 91 11.22 0.63 23.02
C TYR A 91 11.95 1.02 21.72
N LYS A 92 13.00 0.27 21.35
CA LYS A 92 13.73 0.53 20.10
C LYS A 92 12.83 0.30 18.88
N TRP A 93 12.05 -0.77 18.89
CA TRP A 93 11.11 -1.06 17.84
C TRP A 93 10.06 0.04 17.70
N LEU A 94 9.44 0.45 18.80
CA LEU A 94 8.47 1.54 18.82
C LEU A 94 9.08 2.85 18.28
N THR A 95 10.33 3.17 18.63
CA THR A 95 11.04 4.35 18.13
C THR A 95 11.26 4.29 16.62
N ILE A 96 11.79 3.17 16.10
CA ILE A 96 12.07 3.00 14.67
C ILE A 96 10.78 3.15 13.85
N PHE A 97 9.69 2.47 14.27
CA PHE A 97 8.44 2.53 13.52
C PHE A 97 7.74 3.88 13.64
N SER A 98 7.74 4.52 14.80
CA SER A 98 7.16 5.86 14.93
C SER A 98 7.92 6.90 14.11
N ASP A 99 9.25 6.87 14.11
CA ASP A 99 10.07 7.79 13.31
C ASP A 99 9.84 7.58 11.81
N ARG A 100 9.71 6.32 11.35
CA ARG A 100 9.35 6.02 9.96
C ARG A 100 8.00 6.61 9.55
N LEU A 101 7.01 6.58 10.47
CA LEU A 101 5.64 7.03 10.19
C LEU A 101 5.47 8.55 10.28
N ILE A 102 6.25 9.23 11.12
CA ILE A 102 6.11 10.68 11.34
C ILE A 102 6.51 11.49 10.11
N ASP A 103 7.61 11.14 9.47
CA ASP A 103 8.18 11.96 8.40
C ASP A 103 8.96 11.13 7.37
N PRO A 104 8.27 10.30 6.55
CA PRO A 104 8.91 9.44 5.58
C PRO A 104 9.49 10.22 4.40
N VAL A 105 10.56 9.70 3.82
CA VAL A 105 11.14 10.17 2.55
C VAL A 105 11.11 9.02 1.54
N PHE A 106 10.42 9.22 0.42
CA PHE A 106 10.20 8.18 -0.61
C PHE A 106 11.36 8.16 -1.61
N ARG A 107 12.57 7.80 -1.16
CA ARG A 107 13.82 7.86 -1.97
C ARG A 107 13.85 6.86 -3.11
N THR A 108 13.32 5.67 -2.88
CA THR A 108 13.35 4.55 -3.85
C THR A 108 12.15 4.55 -4.78
N PHE A 109 11.44 5.67 -4.91
CA PHE A 109 10.15 5.73 -5.62
C PHE A 109 10.25 5.18 -7.05
N GLN A 110 11.31 5.51 -7.82
CA GLN A 110 11.48 5.00 -9.18
C GLN A 110 11.66 3.48 -9.22
N ALA A 111 12.56 2.95 -8.39
CA ALA A 111 12.82 1.51 -8.36
C ALA A 111 11.58 0.71 -7.92
N GLU A 112 10.86 1.21 -6.91
CA GLU A 112 9.63 0.59 -6.45
C GLU A 112 8.51 0.66 -7.50
N LEU A 113 8.42 1.77 -8.24
CA LEU A 113 7.46 1.90 -9.33
C LEU A 113 7.73 0.86 -10.44
N GLU A 114 8.99 0.64 -10.80
CA GLU A 114 9.39 -0.38 -11.78
C GLU A 114 9.06 -1.79 -11.26
N ASN A 115 9.35 -2.08 -9.99
CA ASN A 115 8.99 -3.36 -9.36
C ASN A 115 7.48 -3.61 -9.40
N VAL A 116 6.67 -2.60 -9.03
CA VAL A 116 5.20 -2.70 -9.07
C VAL A 116 4.68 -2.88 -10.49
N PHE A 117 5.31 -2.24 -11.49
CA PHE A 117 4.94 -2.40 -12.88
C PHE A 117 5.27 -3.82 -13.41
N GLU A 118 6.41 -4.39 -13.03
CA GLU A 118 6.74 -5.79 -13.35
C GLU A 118 5.78 -6.76 -12.64
N GLU A 119 5.43 -6.51 -11.39
CA GLU A 119 4.42 -7.28 -10.67
C GLU A 119 3.05 -7.21 -11.36
N TYR A 120 2.66 -6.03 -11.84
CA TYR A 120 1.45 -5.86 -12.65
C TYR A 120 1.48 -6.75 -13.90
N ASN A 121 2.60 -6.76 -14.64
CA ASN A 121 2.77 -7.58 -15.83
C ASN A 121 2.66 -9.08 -15.50
N MET A 122 3.27 -9.53 -14.41
CA MET A 122 3.16 -10.92 -13.93
C MET A 122 1.70 -11.33 -13.63
N TYR A 123 0.90 -10.41 -13.05
CA TYR A 123 -0.53 -10.67 -12.82
C TYR A 123 -1.32 -10.71 -14.12
N GLU A 124 -1.00 -9.86 -15.11
CA GLU A 124 -1.66 -9.88 -16.42
C GLU A 124 -1.38 -11.17 -17.20
N ASP A 125 -0.20 -11.77 -17.02
CA ASP A 125 0.14 -13.05 -17.64
C ASP A 125 -0.62 -14.25 -17.05
N ASN A 126 -1.27 -14.07 -15.89
CA ASN A 126 -2.06 -15.12 -15.26
C ASN A 126 -3.52 -15.06 -15.70
N PRO A 127 -4.03 -16.06 -16.46
CA PRO A 127 -5.40 -16.06 -16.94
C PRO A 127 -6.47 -15.96 -15.86
N SER A 128 -6.21 -16.47 -14.65
CA SER A 128 -7.16 -16.38 -13.54
C SER A 128 -7.34 -14.95 -13.02
N THR A 129 -6.36 -14.07 -13.24
CA THR A 129 -6.48 -12.63 -12.95
C THR A 129 -7.57 -11.98 -13.78
N HIS A 130 -7.66 -12.30 -15.06
CA HIS A 130 -8.71 -11.75 -15.95
C HIS A 130 -10.11 -12.19 -15.51
N VAL A 131 -10.25 -13.44 -15.06
CA VAL A 131 -11.52 -13.94 -14.52
C VAL A 131 -11.89 -13.16 -13.26
N ARG A 132 -10.95 -13.02 -12.32
CA ARG A 132 -11.15 -12.29 -11.07
C ARG A 132 -11.47 -10.81 -11.32
N LYS A 133 -10.73 -10.13 -12.19
CA LYS A 133 -10.99 -8.73 -12.56
C LYS A 133 -12.39 -8.56 -13.16
N THR A 134 -12.79 -9.43 -14.09
CA THR A 134 -14.13 -9.37 -14.66
C THR A 134 -15.21 -9.63 -13.64
N LEU A 135 -15.01 -10.60 -12.75
CA LEU A 135 -15.94 -10.89 -11.65
C LEU A 135 -16.10 -9.67 -10.73
N MET A 136 -14.99 -9.10 -10.25
CA MET A 136 -14.99 -7.96 -9.34
C MET A 136 -15.61 -6.72 -9.98
N SER A 137 -15.24 -6.38 -11.21
CA SER A 137 -15.81 -5.24 -11.94
C SER A 137 -17.31 -5.42 -12.26
N THR A 138 -17.79 -6.67 -12.38
CA THR A 138 -19.21 -6.96 -12.59
C THR A 138 -19.99 -6.85 -11.28
N ILE A 139 -19.51 -7.46 -10.21
CA ILE A 139 -20.20 -7.51 -8.91
C ILE A 139 -20.16 -6.16 -8.20
N PHE A 140 -19.03 -5.46 -8.30
CA PHE A 140 -18.75 -4.22 -7.59
C PHE A 140 -18.72 -2.98 -8.49
N ALA A 141 -19.42 -3.02 -9.63
CA ALA A 141 -19.48 -1.87 -10.54
C ALA A 141 -19.88 -0.59 -9.79
N GLY A 142 -19.05 0.47 -9.92
CA GLY A 142 -19.24 1.74 -9.21
C GLY A 142 -18.78 1.75 -7.75
N HIS A 143 -18.26 0.64 -7.24
CA HIS A 143 -17.65 0.54 -5.91
C HIS A 143 -16.12 0.55 -6.03
N SER A 144 -15.40 0.96 -4.96
CA SER A 144 -13.93 0.91 -4.95
C SER A 144 -13.35 -0.48 -5.23
N TYR A 145 -14.09 -1.54 -4.93
CA TYR A 145 -13.69 -2.93 -5.14
C TYR A 145 -13.75 -3.40 -6.60
N GLU A 146 -14.31 -2.59 -7.50
CA GLU A 146 -14.26 -2.93 -8.94
C GLU A 146 -12.84 -2.90 -9.51
N ARG A 147 -11.94 -2.13 -8.86
CA ARG A 147 -10.55 -1.95 -9.27
C ARG A 147 -9.63 -2.90 -8.53
N ASP A 148 -8.58 -3.32 -9.19
CA ASP A 148 -7.57 -4.18 -8.58
C ASP A 148 -6.69 -3.40 -7.58
N VAL A 149 -6.21 -4.09 -6.53
CA VAL A 149 -5.32 -3.51 -5.52
C VAL A 149 -3.99 -3.05 -6.13
N ILE A 150 -3.48 -3.78 -7.15
CA ILE A 150 -2.24 -3.41 -7.85
C ILE A 150 -2.35 -2.07 -8.61
N GLY A 151 -3.56 -1.56 -8.82
CA GLY A 151 -3.80 -0.31 -9.52
C GLY A 151 -3.99 -0.47 -11.03
N LEU A 152 -3.86 0.64 -11.75
CA LEU A 152 -4.08 0.72 -13.19
C LEU A 152 -2.76 1.04 -13.91
N PRO A 153 -2.47 0.41 -15.07
CA PRO A 153 -1.21 0.59 -15.78
C PRO A 153 -0.98 2.04 -16.22
N GLU A 154 -2.04 2.77 -16.56
CA GLU A 154 -1.95 4.19 -16.91
C GLU A 154 -1.46 5.06 -15.75
N HIS A 155 -1.79 4.71 -14.50
CA HIS A 155 -1.29 5.40 -13.31
C HIS A 155 0.17 5.06 -13.03
N LEU A 156 0.55 3.79 -13.21
CA LEU A 156 1.94 3.34 -13.06
C LEU A 156 2.88 3.97 -14.11
N LYS A 157 2.37 4.23 -15.32
CA LYS A 157 3.11 4.93 -16.39
C LYS A 157 3.16 6.44 -16.24
N ASN A 158 2.33 7.03 -15.39
CA ASN A 158 2.27 8.46 -15.13
C ASN A 158 2.37 8.75 -13.63
N PRO A 159 3.48 8.39 -12.99
CA PRO A 159 3.65 8.53 -11.56
C PRO A 159 3.69 10.01 -11.14
N ARG A 160 3.00 10.32 -10.04
CA ARG A 160 3.06 11.63 -9.37
C ARG A 160 3.50 11.41 -7.93
N LEU A 161 4.75 11.75 -7.64
CA LEU A 161 5.28 11.58 -6.29
C LEU A 161 4.57 12.50 -5.29
N SER A 162 4.18 13.71 -5.71
CA SER A 162 3.36 14.60 -4.88
C SER A 162 2.04 13.97 -4.44
N LYS A 163 1.37 13.21 -5.33
CA LYS A 163 0.13 12.52 -5.01
C LYS A 163 0.31 11.36 -4.02
N LEU A 164 1.44 10.65 -4.10
CA LEU A 164 1.79 9.63 -3.11
C LEU A 164 2.00 10.28 -1.73
N ILE A 165 2.71 11.40 -1.68
CA ILE A 165 2.94 12.17 -0.45
C ILE A 165 1.62 12.70 0.12
N ASP A 166 0.75 13.27 -0.72
CA ASP A 166 -0.59 13.76 -0.33
C ASP A 166 -1.44 12.62 0.26
N PHE A 167 -1.43 11.44 -0.41
CA PHE A 167 -2.13 10.25 0.07
C PHE A 167 -1.61 9.82 1.44
N TYR A 168 -0.29 9.74 1.59
CA TYR A 168 0.33 9.39 2.85
C TYR A 168 -0.06 10.37 3.96
N ASN A 169 0.10 11.66 3.73
CA ASN A 169 -0.20 12.72 4.70
C ASN A 169 -1.69 12.79 5.09
N THR A 170 -2.57 12.29 4.22
CA THR A 170 -4.01 12.25 4.45
C THR A 170 -4.43 11.03 5.27
N TRP A 171 -3.88 9.85 4.96
CA TRP A 171 -4.41 8.60 5.45
C TRP A 171 -3.56 7.93 6.53
N TYR A 172 -2.24 8.24 6.60
CA TYR A 172 -1.33 7.70 7.62
C TYR A 172 -1.29 8.61 8.86
N VAL A 173 -2.42 8.69 9.52
CA VAL A 173 -2.66 9.51 10.72
C VAL A 173 -3.17 8.62 11.86
N PRO A 174 -2.88 8.94 13.13
CA PRO A 174 -3.14 8.04 14.27
C PRO A 174 -4.61 7.65 14.41
N ASN A 175 -5.53 8.52 14.02
CA ASN A 175 -6.97 8.23 14.05
C ASN A 175 -7.49 7.38 12.88
N ASN A 176 -6.60 6.96 11.96
CA ASN A 176 -6.87 6.02 10.87
C ASN A 176 -5.94 4.79 10.90
N MET A 177 -5.20 4.60 12.01
CA MET A 177 -4.22 3.53 12.18
C MET A 177 -4.52 2.73 13.43
N ALA A 178 -4.09 1.49 13.46
CA ALA A 178 -4.11 0.63 14.63
C ALA A 178 -2.71 0.05 14.86
N LEU A 179 -2.18 0.21 16.06
CA LEU A 179 -0.98 -0.47 16.53
C LEU A 179 -1.40 -1.74 17.27
N ILE A 180 -0.98 -2.90 16.77
CA ILE A 180 -1.29 -4.20 17.37
C ILE A 180 0.02 -4.88 17.76
N ILE A 181 0.19 -5.14 19.04
CA ILE A 181 1.35 -5.83 19.61
C ILE A 181 0.85 -7.09 20.31
N VAL A 182 1.42 -8.24 19.96
CA VAL A 182 1.05 -9.53 20.52
C VAL A 182 2.31 -10.26 20.97
N GLY A 183 2.32 -10.77 22.19
CA GLY A 183 3.46 -11.50 22.74
C GLY A 183 3.53 -11.47 24.26
N ASP A 184 4.64 -11.90 24.81
CA ASP A 184 4.94 -11.88 26.24
C ASP A 184 5.63 -10.56 26.59
N PHE A 185 4.85 -9.59 27.08
CA PHE A 185 5.33 -8.28 27.54
C PHE A 185 4.42 -7.68 28.61
N ASP A 186 4.94 -6.78 29.42
CA ASP A 186 4.17 -6.03 30.40
C ASP A 186 3.42 -4.88 29.72
N THR A 187 2.10 -4.97 29.67
CA THR A 187 1.22 -3.97 29.04
C THR A 187 1.33 -2.61 29.73
N GLU A 188 1.37 -2.57 31.08
CA GLU A 188 1.41 -1.30 31.82
C GLU A 188 2.76 -0.60 31.67
N ALA A 189 3.85 -1.35 31.59
CA ALA A 189 5.17 -0.79 31.29
C ALA A 189 5.31 -0.33 29.83
N THR A 190 4.56 -0.94 28.90
CA THR A 190 4.63 -0.63 27.47
C THR A 190 3.82 0.61 27.10
N LYS A 191 2.70 0.89 27.75
CA LYS A 191 1.85 2.05 27.44
C LYS A 191 2.60 3.38 27.42
N PRO A 192 3.41 3.75 28.45
CA PRO A 192 4.19 4.99 28.42
C PRO A 192 5.18 5.06 27.25
N MET A 193 5.75 3.91 26.84
CA MET A 193 6.66 3.85 25.69
C MET A 193 5.92 4.18 24.39
N ILE A 194 4.68 3.67 24.23
CA ILE A 194 3.82 3.98 23.07
C ILE A 194 3.46 5.46 23.06
N GLU A 195 3.09 6.03 24.21
CA GLU A 195 2.77 7.46 24.33
C GLU A 195 3.96 8.34 23.98
N GLU A 196 5.16 7.99 24.43
CA GLU A 196 6.40 8.72 24.11
C GLU A 196 6.76 8.64 22.62
N THR A 197 6.51 7.52 21.97
CA THR A 197 6.91 7.26 20.58
C THR A 197 5.80 7.58 19.58
N PHE A 198 4.73 6.81 19.56
CA PHE A 198 3.60 6.96 18.63
C PHE A 198 2.70 8.16 18.99
N GLY A 199 2.69 8.60 20.25
CA GLY A 199 1.98 9.81 20.67
C GLY A 199 2.49 11.10 20.04
N ARG A 200 3.64 11.06 19.34
CA ARG A 200 4.16 12.18 18.52
C ARG A 200 3.45 12.33 17.16
N LEU A 201 2.66 11.32 16.75
CA LEU A 201 1.87 11.39 15.52
C LEU A 201 0.73 12.39 15.69
N GLU A 202 0.61 13.33 14.77
CA GLU A 202 -0.39 14.39 14.83
C GLU A 202 -1.75 13.90 14.30
N TYR A 203 -2.81 14.14 15.10
CA TYR A 203 -4.19 13.95 14.64
C TYR A 203 -4.49 14.88 13.49
N LYS A 204 -5.16 14.36 12.45
CA LYS A 204 -5.70 15.17 11.35
C LYS A 204 -7.14 14.77 11.06
N GLU A 205 -7.96 15.74 10.67
CA GLU A 205 -9.32 15.46 10.22
C GLU A 205 -9.27 14.66 8.92
N LEU A 206 -9.96 13.54 8.89
CA LEU A 206 -10.04 12.69 7.71
C LEU A 206 -11.10 13.24 6.74
N PRO A 207 -10.84 13.20 5.43
CA PRO A 207 -11.88 13.53 4.46
C PRO A 207 -13.04 12.54 4.58
N ALA A 208 -14.24 13.01 4.22
CA ALA A 208 -15.42 12.16 4.17
C ALA A 208 -15.16 10.95 3.25
N ARG A 209 -15.40 9.76 3.75
CA ARG A 209 -15.30 8.54 2.93
C ARG A 209 -16.45 8.51 1.92
N PRO A 210 -16.18 8.15 0.66
CA PRO A 210 -17.25 7.99 -0.32
C PRO A 210 -18.21 6.89 0.13
N THR A 211 -19.50 7.15 -0.06
CA THR A 211 -20.54 6.14 0.14
C THR A 211 -20.81 5.46 -1.20
N TYR A 212 -20.85 4.15 -1.21
CA TYR A 212 -21.12 3.35 -2.40
C TYR A 212 -22.52 2.76 -2.31
N THR A 213 -23.26 2.88 -3.39
CA THR A 213 -24.55 2.19 -3.52
C THR A 213 -24.30 0.79 -4.05
N LYS A 214 -24.93 -0.21 -3.42
CA LYS A 214 -24.84 -1.59 -3.91
C LYS A 214 -25.36 -1.65 -5.36
N THR A 215 -24.56 -2.21 -6.23
CA THR A 215 -24.97 -2.46 -7.62
C THR A 215 -26.03 -3.57 -7.63
N SER A 216 -27.18 -3.30 -8.25
CA SER A 216 -28.17 -4.34 -8.52
C SER A 216 -28.01 -4.88 -9.92
N PHE A 217 -27.92 -6.19 -10.07
CA PHE A 217 -27.88 -6.82 -11.40
C PHE A 217 -29.26 -6.86 -12.02
N THR A 218 -29.38 -6.41 -13.24
CA THR A 218 -30.52 -6.71 -14.10
C THR A 218 -30.16 -7.91 -14.99
N GLY A 219 -30.74 -9.06 -14.69
CA GLY A 219 -30.45 -10.32 -15.40
C GLY A 219 -29.25 -11.09 -14.83
N ASN A 220 -28.78 -12.06 -15.57
CA ASN A 220 -27.64 -12.90 -15.22
C ASN A 220 -26.50 -12.60 -16.19
N PRO A 221 -25.57 -11.67 -15.91
CA PRO A 221 -24.44 -11.40 -16.77
C PRO A 221 -23.59 -12.68 -16.93
N LYS A 222 -23.22 -13.02 -18.16
CA LYS A 222 -22.43 -14.22 -18.49
C LYS A 222 -21.17 -13.80 -19.19
N HIS A 223 -20.04 -14.15 -18.62
CA HIS A 223 -18.72 -13.96 -19.21
C HIS A 223 -18.13 -15.31 -19.60
N LYS A 224 -17.51 -15.39 -20.79
CA LYS A 224 -16.85 -16.60 -21.27
C LYS A 224 -15.39 -16.31 -21.52
N PHE A 225 -14.53 -17.14 -20.95
CA PHE A 225 -13.08 -17.07 -21.13
C PHE A 225 -12.61 -18.33 -21.84
N LYS A 226 -11.68 -18.18 -22.78
CA LYS A 226 -10.99 -19.30 -23.41
C LYS A 226 -9.57 -19.32 -22.85
N MET A 227 -9.33 -20.25 -21.95
CA MET A 227 -8.05 -20.42 -21.25
C MET A 227 -7.58 -21.85 -21.40
N GLY A 228 -6.27 -22.08 -21.33
CA GLY A 228 -5.65 -23.41 -21.44
C GLY A 228 -5.81 -24.30 -20.20
N TYR A 229 -6.81 -24.04 -19.35
CA TYR A 229 -7.07 -24.76 -18.10
C TYR A 229 -8.28 -25.70 -18.19
N TYR A 230 -8.56 -26.39 -17.09
CA TYR A 230 -9.74 -27.24 -16.98
C TYR A 230 -11.02 -26.42 -17.17
N PRO A 231 -12.07 -27.01 -17.78
CA PRO A 231 -13.37 -26.39 -17.83
C PRO A 231 -13.85 -26.05 -16.42
N MET A 232 -14.17 -24.78 -16.18
CA MET A 232 -14.63 -24.28 -14.88
C MET A 232 -15.85 -23.39 -15.07
N VAL A 233 -16.80 -23.48 -14.15
CA VAL A 233 -17.96 -22.59 -14.08
C VAL A 233 -17.92 -21.92 -12.70
N ILE A 234 -17.99 -20.60 -12.69
CA ILE A 234 -18.07 -19.79 -11.47
C ILE A 234 -19.46 -19.18 -11.39
N TRP A 235 -20.13 -19.40 -10.28
CA TRP A 235 -21.40 -18.77 -9.96
C TRP A 235 -21.16 -17.77 -8.83
N ALA A 236 -21.61 -16.53 -9.02
CA ALA A 236 -21.50 -15.49 -8.01
C ALA A 236 -22.91 -15.03 -7.60
N TYR A 237 -23.12 -14.91 -6.30
CA TYR A 237 -24.35 -14.46 -5.69
C TYR A 237 -24.07 -13.32 -4.73
N ASP A 238 -25.04 -12.45 -4.56
CA ASP A 238 -25.00 -11.45 -3.50
C ASP A 238 -24.94 -12.10 -2.13
N GLY A 239 -24.04 -11.61 -1.31
CA GLY A 239 -23.94 -12.00 0.10
C GLY A 239 -24.54 -10.94 1.03
N VAL A 240 -24.28 -11.13 2.32
CA VAL A 240 -24.63 -10.21 3.38
C VAL A 240 -23.39 -9.51 3.92
N ASN A 241 -23.55 -8.40 4.63
CA ASN A 241 -22.44 -7.69 5.27
C ASN A 241 -21.74 -8.57 6.32
N MET A 242 -20.48 -8.31 6.59
CA MET A 242 -19.65 -9.04 7.56
C MET A 242 -20.20 -9.04 8.99
N THR A 243 -21.06 -8.09 9.33
CA THR A 243 -21.70 -7.98 10.65
C THR A 243 -23.14 -8.51 10.67
N HIS A 244 -23.62 -9.07 9.56
CA HIS A 244 -24.99 -9.56 9.46
C HIS A 244 -25.17 -10.90 10.20
N GLU A 245 -26.31 -11.12 10.86
CA GLU A 245 -26.60 -12.35 11.60
C GLU A 245 -26.59 -13.61 10.73
N ASP A 246 -26.97 -13.49 9.46
CA ASP A 246 -26.98 -14.59 8.49
C ASP A 246 -25.61 -14.89 7.88
N LEU A 247 -24.52 -14.19 8.25
CA LEU A 247 -23.20 -14.43 7.66
C LEU A 247 -22.73 -15.87 7.85
N LEU A 248 -22.78 -16.37 9.09
CA LEU A 248 -22.35 -17.74 9.40
C LEU A 248 -23.24 -18.81 8.75
N PRO A 249 -24.59 -18.70 8.79
CA PRO A 249 -25.48 -19.60 8.06
C PRO A 249 -25.18 -19.62 6.56
N LEU A 250 -24.95 -18.45 5.95
CA LEU A 250 -24.65 -18.35 4.52
C LEU A 250 -23.29 -18.98 4.16
N GLN A 251 -22.26 -18.77 4.98
CA GLN A 251 -20.96 -19.42 4.81
C GLN A 251 -21.07 -20.94 4.93
N PHE A 252 -21.87 -21.43 5.84
CA PHE A 252 -22.12 -22.86 5.98
C PHE A 252 -22.79 -23.46 4.75
N VAL A 253 -23.85 -22.80 4.23
CA VAL A 253 -24.52 -23.22 2.99
C VAL A 253 -23.56 -23.21 1.81
N ALA A 254 -22.76 -22.14 1.66
CA ALA A 254 -21.76 -22.03 0.61
C ALA A 254 -20.72 -23.16 0.68
N SER A 255 -20.28 -23.52 1.88
CA SER A 255 -19.37 -24.63 2.11
C SER A 255 -19.97 -25.98 1.71
N LEU A 256 -21.24 -26.22 2.04
CA LEU A 256 -21.94 -27.43 1.62
C LEU A 256 -22.07 -27.56 0.10
N LEU A 257 -22.41 -26.46 -0.57
CA LEU A 257 -22.55 -26.43 -2.03
C LEU A 257 -21.20 -26.59 -2.77
N ASN A 258 -20.11 -26.18 -2.15
CA ASN A 258 -18.77 -26.27 -2.75
C ASN A 258 -18.11 -27.65 -2.58
N ASN A 259 -18.56 -28.43 -1.60
CA ASN A 259 -18.00 -29.75 -1.26
C ASN A 259 -18.92 -30.91 -1.67
N SER A 260 -20.01 -30.65 -2.37
CA SER A 260 -20.91 -31.61 -2.96
C SER A 260 -20.62 -31.84 -4.47
#